data_bb34da70294343a8d1dbeb0158414303
#
_entry.id   bb34da70294343a8d1dbeb0158414303
#
_cell.length_a   1.000
_cell.length_b   1.000
_cell.length_c   1.000
_cell.angle_alpha   90.00
_cell.angle_beta   90.00
_cell.angle_gamma   90.00
#
_symmetry.space_group_name_H-M   'P 1'
#
loop_
_entity.id
_entity.type
_entity.pdbx_description
1 polymer ?
#
loop_
_entity_poly.entity_id
_entity_poly.type
_entity_poly.pdbx_seq_one_letter_code
_entity_poly.pdbx_strand_id
1 'polypeptide(L)'
;MTPTVHPDVPGASGATSIPLAVQAERLIELGVPGLAGISDDEFRAHADALAGADAQAGAAGQPGEAAQSEETAQSGGSFARLLAVHPSLVPVARLAELMTREGRAGFVVVDMVDLADFTPIDDITSTAGFSVPDDPLYLVGDVTRGDDLLGWTPDDAGPELAARGRTPLTISEGVSWLLQQPEVLEPGACFMCIGSRKRKAGPAAGRRAAAGLDARTPALWISGGTGRDGRENKGAPKLGWCWAGNHHTWLGFASASGRRGPG
;
A
#
# COMPACT_ATOMS: atom_id res chain seq x y z
N MET A 1 39.59 14.27 -0.65
CA MET A 1 38.14 14.15 -0.60
C MET A 1 37.80 13.35 0.64
N THR A 2 37.33 14.02 1.66
CA THR A 2 36.97 13.44 2.97
C THR A 2 35.55 12.91 2.89
N PRO A 3 35.23 11.70 3.34
CA PRO A 3 33.87 11.19 3.35
C PRO A 3 33.06 11.94 4.44
N THR A 4 31.92 12.49 4.03
CA THR A 4 30.96 13.11 4.93
C THR A 4 30.24 11.99 5.70
N VAL A 5 30.49 11.91 6.99
CA VAL A 5 29.78 11.03 7.92
C VAL A 5 28.39 11.62 8.15
N HIS A 6 27.33 10.93 7.70
CA HIS A 6 25.97 11.25 8.08
C HIS A 6 25.76 10.82 9.54
N PRO A 7 25.07 11.66 10.36
CA PRO A 7 24.77 11.27 11.74
C PRO A 7 23.79 10.10 11.76
N ASP A 8 24.10 9.10 12.58
CA ASP A 8 23.22 8.00 12.94
C ASP A 8 21.90 8.55 13.48
N VAL A 9 20.81 8.26 12.80
CA VAL A 9 19.44 8.46 13.29
C VAL A 9 19.08 7.20 14.08
N PRO A 10 18.70 7.31 15.35
CA PRO A 10 18.31 6.14 16.12
C PRO A 10 17.01 5.58 15.56
N GLY A 11 17.12 4.51 14.78
CA GLY A 11 16.00 3.73 14.28
C GLY A 11 15.82 2.53 15.18
N ALA A 12 14.65 2.35 15.69
CA ALA A 12 14.08 1.04 15.95
C ALA A 12 12.60 1.25 16.23
N SER A 13 11.81 1.22 15.21
CA SER A 13 10.39 0.97 15.38
C SER A 13 10.16 -0.45 14.89
N GLY A 14 9.87 -1.36 15.81
CA GLY A 14 9.31 -2.67 15.46
C GLY A 14 8.01 -2.47 14.66
N ALA A 15 7.60 -3.47 13.87
CA ALA A 15 6.38 -3.39 13.08
C ALA A 15 5.19 -3.02 13.97
N THR A 16 4.44 -2.00 13.57
CA THR A 16 3.21 -1.61 14.28
C THR A 16 2.21 -2.77 14.20
N SER A 17 1.74 -3.23 15.37
CA SER A 17 0.73 -4.27 15.46
C SER A 17 -0.54 -3.69 16.10
N ILE A 18 -1.53 -3.42 15.26
CA ILE A 18 -2.87 -3.00 15.70
C ILE A 18 -3.81 -4.22 15.55
N PRO A 19 -4.56 -4.61 16.60
CA PRO A 19 -5.52 -5.71 16.50
C PRO A 19 -6.55 -5.48 15.39
N LEU A 20 -6.94 -6.54 14.67
CA LEU A 20 -7.87 -6.44 13.53
C LEU A 20 -9.21 -5.80 13.92
N ALA A 21 -9.75 -6.13 15.10
CA ALA A 21 -10.96 -5.50 15.60
C ALA A 21 -10.81 -3.97 15.75
N VAL A 22 -9.66 -3.49 16.21
CA VAL A 22 -9.39 -2.05 16.33
C VAL A 22 -9.27 -1.40 14.95
N GLN A 23 -8.66 -2.10 13.99
CA GLN A 23 -8.59 -1.62 12.60
C GLN A 23 -9.99 -1.54 11.97
N ALA A 24 -10.84 -2.54 12.21
CA ALA A 24 -12.22 -2.56 11.72
C ALA A 24 -13.02 -1.38 12.30
N GLU A 25 -12.98 -1.16 13.63
CA GLU A 25 -13.67 -0.03 14.26
C GLU A 25 -13.17 1.32 13.69
N ARG A 26 -11.86 1.48 13.47
CA ARG A 26 -11.33 2.70 12.85
C ARG A 26 -11.89 2.93 11.45
N LEU A 27 -12.00 1.90 10.61
CA LEU A 27 -12.60 2.02 9.28
C LEU A 27 -14.10 2.34 9.35
N ILE A 28 -14.81 1.81 10.34
CA ILE A 28 -16.21 2.13 10.63
C ILE A 28 -16.36 3.59 11.04
N GLU A 29 -15.54 4.06 11.98
CA GLU A 29 -15.53 5.48 12.41
C GLU A 29 -15.23 6.45 11.26
N LEU A 30 -14.41 6.03 10.30
CA LEU A 30 -14.13 6.78 9.07
C LEU A 30 -15.28 6.73 8.05
N GLY A 31 -16.31 5.90 8.28
CA GLY A 31 -17.50 5.80 7.42
C GLY A 31 -17.34 4.88 6.22
N VAL A 32 -16.36 3.97 6.22
CA VAL A 32 -16.14 3.00 5.13
C VAL A 32 -17.38 2.14 4.84
N PRO A 33 -18.12 1.57 5.86
CA PRO A 33 -19.35 0.83 5.60
C PRO A 33 -20.41 1.65 4.87
N GLY A 34 -20.58 2.92 5.25
CA GLY A 34 -21.51 3.83 4.56
C GLY A 34 -21.15 4.08 3.10
N LEU A 35 -19.85 4.14 2.75
CA LEU A 35 -19.40 4.25 1.36
C LEU A 35 -19.66 2.94 0.58
N ALA A 36 -19.60 1.80 1.27
CA ALA A 36 -19.87 0.48 0.71
C ALA A 36 -21.38 0.17 0.58
N GLY A 37 -22.24 0.91 1.26
CA GLY A 37 -23.69 0.64 1.32
C GLY A 37 -24.04 -0.58 2.18
N ILE A 38 -23.21 -0.94 3.14
CA ILE A 38 -23.45 -2.02 4.11
C ILE A 38 -23.53 -1.46 5.54
N SER A 39 -24.06 -2.26 6.48
CA SER A 39 -24.12 -1.89 7.89
C SER A 39 -22.75 -2.04 8.57
N ASP A 40 -22.57 -1.35 9.69
CA ASP A 40 -21.38 -1.51 10.54
C ASP A 40 -21.24 -2.95 11.04
N ASP A 41 -22.37 -3.61 11.37
CA ASP A 41 -22.36 -5.01 11.85
C ASP A 41 -21.94 -5.98 10.74
N GLU A 42 -22.36 -5.75 9.51
CA GLU A 42 -21.92 -6.54 8.35
C GLU A 42 -20.41 -6.34 8.09
N PHE A 43 -19.92 -5.12 8.21
CA PHE A 43 -18.50 -4.84 8.10
C PHE A 43 -17.68 -5.53 9.20
N ARG A 44 -18.16 -5.53 10.46
CA ARG A 44 -17.55 -6.28 11.57
C ARG A 44 -17.52 -7.77 11.28
N ALA A 45 -18.61 -8.32 10.77
CA ALA A 45 -18.68 -9.75 10.45
C ALA A 45 -17.63 -10.18 9.40
N HIS A 46 -17.37 -9.34 8.40
CA HIS A 46 -16.27 -9.59 7.45
C HIS A 46 -14.89 -9.57 8.12
N ALA A 47 -14.64 -8.62 9.03
CA ALA A 47 -13.38 -8.53 9.76
C ALA A 47 -13.19 -9.72 10.74
N ASP A 48 -14.24 -10.15 11.42
CA ASP A 48 -14.24 -11.29 12.33
C ASP A 48 -13.97 -12.61 11.61
N ALA A 49 -14.52 -12.79 10.40
CA ALA A 49 -14.26 -13.96 9.57
C ALA A 49 -12.76 -14.05 9.24
N LEU A 50 -12.12 -12.91 8.90
CA LEU A 50 -10.68 -12.85 8.66
C LEU A 50 -9.86 -13.17 9.91
N ALA A 51 -10.26 -12.66 11.06
CA ALA A 51 -9.57 -12.93 12.33
C ALA A 51 -9.65 -14.44 12.70
N GLY A 52 -10.79 -15.07 12.45
CA GLY A 52 -10.98 -16.50 12.64
C GLY A 52 -10.09 -17.36 11.73
N ALA A 53 -10.05 -17.04 10.44
CA ALA A 53 -9.21 -17.73 9.46
C ALA A 53 -7.70 -17.57 9.76
N ASP A 54 -7.30 -16.39 10.20
CA ASP A 54 -5.91 -16.11 10.57
C ASP A 54 -5.47 -16.88 11.82
N ALA A 55 -6.32 -16.96 12.84
CA ALA A 55 -6.06 -17.75 14.04
C ALA A 55 -5.94 -19.25 13.75
N GLN A 56 -6.78 -19.79 12.85
CA GLN A 56 -6.73 -21.21 12.45
C GLN A 56 -5.44 -21.52 11.68
N ALA A 57 -5.00 -20.62 10.80
CA ALA A 57 -3.74 -20.81 10.07
C ALA A 57 -2.51 -20.74 10.98
N GLY A 58 -2.53 -19.87 11.99
CA GLY A 58 -1.50 -19.81 13.02
C GLY A 58 -1.42 -21.09 13.86
N ALA A 59 -2.57 -21.73 14.16
CA ALA A 59 -2.65 -22.99 14.90
C ALA A 59 -2.21 -24.21 14.05
N ALA A 60 -2.42 -24.20 12.74
CA ALA A 60 -2.01 -25.26 11.84
C ALA A 60 -0.50 -25.25 11.49
N GLY A 61 0.21 -24.16 11.77
CA GLY A 61 1.60 -23.91 11.40
C GLY A 61 2.64 -24.25 12.48
N GLN A 62 2.32 -25.02 13.53
CA GLN A 62 3.35 -25.53 14.49
C GLN A 62 3.30 -27.04 14.61
N PRO A 63 4.40 -27.82 14.34
CA PRO A 63 5.62 -27.80 15.14
C PRO A 63 6.92 -27.84 14.33
N GLY A 64 7.91 -27.09 14.78
CA GLY A 64 9.31 -27.36 14.49
C GLY A 64 10.02 -26.36 13.60
N GLU A 65 10.87 -25.64 14.25
CA GLU A 65 12.01 -24.81 13.83
C GLU A 65 11.78 -23.30 13.96
N ALA A 66 12.19 -22.84 15.13
CA ALA A 66 12.62 -21.47 15.33
C ALA A 66 13.88 -21.24 14.46
N ALA A 67 13.68 -20.85 13.20
CA ALA A 67 14.71 -20.15 12.46
C ALA A 67 14.77 -18.75 13.05
N GLN A 68 15.81 -18.49 13.82
CA GLN A 68 16.26 -17.15 14.19
C GLN A 68 16.65 -16.45 12.90
N SER A 69 15.67 -15.78 12.28
CA SER A 69 15.97 -14.79 11.26
C SER A 69 16.58 -13.61 11.99
N GLU A 70 17.87 -13.38 11.76
CA GLU A 70 18.55 -12.18 12.20
C GLU A 70 17.73 -10.96 11.78
N GLU A 71 17.30 -10.23 12.79
CA GLU A 71 16.50 -9.01 12.74
C GLU A 71 17.33 -7.93 12.06
N THR A 72 17.26 -7.87 10.73
CA THR A 72 17.71 -6.68 10.00
C THR A 72 16.74 -5.58 10.36
N ALA A 73 17.14 -4.72 11.27
CA ALA A 73 16.42 -3.51 11.67
C ALA A 73 16.17 -2.65 10.42
N GLN A 74 14.97 -2.76 9.85
CA GLN A 74 14.52 -1.87 8.78
C GLN A 74 13.93 -0.63 9.46
N SER A 75 14.68 0.45 9.40
CA SER A 75 14.21 1.79 9.74
C SER A 75 13.24 2.26 8.66
N GLY A 76 11.97 2.29 8.96
CA GLY A 76 10.91 2.76 8.05
C GLY A 76 9.56 2.25 8.53
N GLY A 77 8.47 3.01 8.30
CA GLY A 77 7.14 2.61 8.73
C GLY A 77 6.83 1.17 8.30
N SER A 78 6.44 0.33 9.23
CA SER A 78 6.06 -1.07 8.98
C SER A 78 4.79 -1.41 9.75
N PHE A 79 4.00 -2.35 9.22
CA PHE A 79 2.72 -2.76 9.79
C PHE A 79 2.60 -4.27 9.71
N ALA A 80 2.49 -4.95 10.86
CA ALA A 80 2.54 -6.41 10.91
C ALA A 80 1.39 -7.08 10.16
N ARG A 81 0.17 -6.57 10.32
CA ARG A 81 -1.05 -7.06 9.63
C ARG A 81 -1.99 -5.91 9.35
N LEU A 82 -2.20 -5.61 8.08
CA LEU A 82 -3.10 -4.56 7.62
C LEU A 82 -4.43 -5.16 7.17
N LEU A 83 -5.53 -4.63 7.68
CA LEU A 83 -6.87 -4.86 7.15
C LEU A 83 -7.07 -3.97 5.93
N ALA A 84 -7.06 -4.55 4.75
CA ALA A 84 -7.22 -3.86 3.49
C ALA A 84 -8.67 -3.92 2.99
N VAL A 85 -9.13 -2.81 2.41
CA VAL A 85 -10.44 -2.68 1.77
C VAL A 85 -10.29 -2.97 0.29
N HIS A 86 -11.02 -3.97 -0.22
CA HIS A 86 -10.97 -4.32 -1.64
C HIS A 86 -11.69 -3.25 -2.49
N PRO A 87 -11.19 -2.92 -3.71
CA PRO A 87 -11.80 -1.92 -4.58
C PRO A 87 -13.23 -2.24 -5.02
N SER A 88 -13.65 -3.52 -4.98
CA SER A 88 -15.04 -3.94 -5.25
C SER A 88 -16.00 -3.53 -4.13
N LEU A 89 -15.52 -3.45 -2.89
CA LEU A 89 -16.31 -2.97 -1.76
C LEU A 89 -16.42 -1.45 -1.79
N VAL A 90 -15.28 -0.75 -1.85
CA VAL A 90 -15.25 0.71 -1.96
C VAL A 90 -14.21 1.11 -2.99
N PRO A 91 -14.59 1.83 -4.07
CA PRO A 91 -13.63 2.33 -5.05
C PRO A 91 -12.54 3.17 -4.39
N VAL A 92 -11.29 2.99 -4.82
CA VAL A 92 -10.13 3.63 -4.19
C VAL A 92 -10.22 5.16 -4.16
N ALA A 93 -10.87 5.77 -5.16
CA ALA A 93 -11.10 7.22 -5.19
C ALA A 93 -11.93 7.69 -3.99
N ARG A 94 -12.94 6.90 -3.58
CA ARG A 94 -13.78 7.19 -2.42
C ARG A 94 -13.06 6.94 -1.09
N LEU A 95 -12.22 5.89 -1.03
CA LEU A 95 -11.35 5.67 0.13
C LEU A 95 -10.34 6.80 0.31
N ALA A 96 -9.78 7.31 -0.77
CA ALA A 96 -8.81 8.40 -0.73
C ALA A 96 -9.39 9.71 -0.15
N GLU A 97 -10.71 9.94 -0.28
CA GLU A 97 -11.40 11.08 0.33
C GLU A 97 -11.40 11.01 1.88
N LEU A 98 -11.25 9.81 2.46
CA LEU A 98 -11.18 9.60 3.90
C LEU A 98 -9.78 9.79 4.48
N MET A 99 -8.75 9.88 3.65
CA MET A 99 -7.38 10.09 4.12
C MET A 99 -7.30 11.39 4.91
N THR A 100 -6.61 11.35 6.04
CA THR A 100 -6.31 12.55 6.83
C THR A 100 -4.88 12.50 7.33
N ARG A 101 -4.23 13.65 7.48
CA ARG A 101 -2.94 13.78 8.13
C ARG A 101 -2.88 15.11 8.88
N GLU A 102 -2.60 15.09 10.18
CA GLU A 102 -2.53 16.31 11.02
C GLU A 102 -3.77 17.21 10.87
N GLY A 103 -4.97 16.60 10.80
CA GLY A 103 -6.25 17.29 10.63
C GLY A 103 -6.51 17.84 9.22
N ARG A 104 -5.68 17.51 8.22
CA ARG A 104 -5.85 17.91 6.83
C ARG A 104 -6.44 16.78 6.02
N ALA A 105 -7.53 17.06 5.32
CA ALA A 105 -8.17 16.10 4.42
C ALA A 105 -7.26 15.76 3.24
N GLY A 106 -7.22 14.47 2.89
CA GLY A 106 -6.52 13.98 1.72
C GLY A 106 -7.27 14.23 0.43
N PHE A 107 -6.56 14.05 -0.69
CA PHE A 107 -7.16 14.22 -2.02
C PHE A 107 -6.44 13.39 -3.08
N VAL A 108 -7.12 13.18 -4.20
CA VAL A 108 -6.52 12.64 -5.43
C VAL A 108 -6.11 13.81 -6.32
N VAL A 109 -4.90 13.74 -6.90
CA VAL A 109 -4.44 14.81 -7.81
C VAL A 109 -5.36 14.96 -9.02
N VAL A 110 -5.60 16.19 -9.44
CA VAL A 110 -6.61 16.54 -10.46
C VAL A 110 -6.37 15.89 -11.84
N ASP A 111 -5.15 15.50 -12.15
CA ASP A 111 -4.78 14.86 -13.41
C ASP A 111 -4.76 13.31 -13.36
N MET A 112 -5.23 12.72 -12.27
CA MET A 112 -5.45 11.27 -12.13
C MET A 112 -6.94 10.92 -12.29
N VAL A 113 -7.58 11.47 -13.32
CA VAL A 113 -9.00 11.25 -13.62
C VAL A 113 -9.34 9.81 -13.99
N ASP A 114 -8.34 9.05 -14.38
CA ASP A 114 -8.38 7.63 -14.77
C ASP A 114 -7.88 6.69 -13.66
N LEU A 115 -7.98 7.10 -12.40
CA LEU A 115 -7.52 6.33 -11.24
C LEU A 115 -8.09 4.90 -11.22
N ALA A 116 -9.34 4.72 -11.65
CA ALA A 116 -9.99 3.41 -11.72
C ALA A 116 -9.32 2.42 -12.70
N ASP A 117 -8.56 2.92 -13.66
CA ASP A 117 -7.83 2.08 -14.62
C ASP A 117 -6.52 1.52 -14.05
N PHE A 118 -6.07 2.02 -12.89
CA PHE A 118 -4.88 1.50 -12.19
C PHE A 118 -5.29 0.32 -11.31
N THR A 119 -5.38 -0.84 -11.93
CA THR A 119 -5.76 -2.09 -11.28
C THR A 119 -4.55 -2.88 -10.82
N PRO A 120 -4.71 -3.85 -9.90
CA PRO A 120 -3.66 -4.80 -9.56
C PRO A 120 -3.09 -5.46 -10.82
N ILE A 121 -1.76 -5.60 -10.88
CA ILE A 121 -1.07 -6.27 -11.99
C ILE A 121 -0.62 -7.64 -11.53
N ASP A 122 -1.28 -8.68 -12.02
CA ASP A 122 -1.01 -10.06 -11.65
C ASP A 122 0.44 -10.47 -11.88
N ASP A 123 1.05 -10.02 -12.97
CA ASP A 123 2.45 -10.29 -13.29
C ASP A 123 3.42 -9.73 -12.24
N ILE A 124 3.03 -8.66 -11.53
CA ILE A 124 3.83 -8.02 -10.49
C ILE A 124 3.44 -8.52 -9.11
N THR A 125 2.13 -8.70 -8.85
CA THR A 125 1.61 -9.11 -7.55
C THR A 125 1.67 -10.62 -7.35
N SER A 126 1.58 -11.42 -8.40
CA SER A 126 1.58 -12.89 -8.35
C SER A 126 2.94 -13.53 -8.65
N THR A 127 3.95 -12.78 -9.08
CA THR A 127 5.31 -13.33 -9.34
C THR A 127 5.90 -14.02 -8.10
N ALA A 128 5.47 -13.63 -6.91
CA ALA A 128 5.81 -14.27 -5.65
C ALA A 128 4.72 -15.25 -5.14
N GLY A 129 3.70 -15.58 -5.97
CA GLY A 129 2.60 -16.44 -5.57
C GLY A 129 1.52 -15.77 -4.71
N PHE A 130 1.47 -14.44 -4.67
CA PHE A 130 0.56 -13.68 -3.81
C PHE A 130 -0.45 -12.89 -4.65
N SER A 131 -1.56 -13.50 -5.02
CA SER A 131 -2.68 -12.78 -5.64
C SER A 131 -3.41 -11.89 -4.64
N VAL A 132 -4.04 -10.82 -5.13
CA VAL A 132 -4.99 -10.04 -4.32
C VAL A 132 -6.27 -10.87 -4.18
N PRO A 133 -6.76 -11.13 -2.94
CA PRO A 133 -8.04 -11.81 -2.74
C PRO A 133 -9.21 -11.00 -3.31
N ASP A 134 -10.26 -11.70 -3.79
CA ASP A 134 -11.50 -11.07 -4.29
C ASP A 134 -12.49 -10.70 -3.17
N ASP A 135 -12.13 -10.98 -1.91
CA ASP A 135 -12.96 -10.73 -0.75
C ASP A 135 -13.10 -9.23 -0.45
N PRO A 136 -14.24 -8.77 0.09
CA PRO A 136 -14.48 -7.36 0.42
C PRO A 136 -13.41 -6.74 1.33
N LEU A 137 -12.97 -7.53 2.30
CA LEU A 137 -11.84 -7.23 3.19
C LEU A 137 -10.84 -8.39 3.13
N TYR A 138 -9.56 -8.08 3.26
CA TYR A 138 -8.51 -9.08 3.31
C TYR A 138 -7.31 -8.61 4.12
N LEU A 139 -6.45 -9.53 4.51
CA LEU A 139 -5.23 -9.22 5.27
C LEU A 139 -4.04 -9.08 4.35
N VAL A 140 -3.21 -8.08 4.64
CA VAL A 140 -1.91 -7.87 4.01
C VAL A 140 -0.84 -7.99 5.10
N GLY A 141 0.05 -8.95 4.96
CA GLY A 141 1.05 -9.29 5.98
C GLY A 141 2.35 -8.50 5.83
N ASP A 142 2.93 -8.14 6.95
CA ASP A 142 4.26 -7.54 7.03
C ASP A 142 4.49 -6.43 6.01
N VAL A 143 3.68 -5.37 6.13
CA VAL A 143 3.75 -4.20 5.24
C VAL A 143 4.93 -3.32 5.62
N THR A 144 5.71 -2.90 4.62
CA THR A 144 6.82 -1.96 4.79
C THR A 144 6.76 -0.84 3.76
N ARG A 145 7.28 0.34 4.11
CA ARG A 145 7.35 1.50 3.21
C ARG A 145 8.39 1.33 2.09
N GLY A 146 9.40 0.48 2.30
CA GLY A 146 10.44 0.17 1.32
C GLY A 146 11.48 1.29 1.17
N ASP A 147 11.85 1.94 2.27
CA ASP A 147 12.84 3.04 2.29
C ASP A 147 14.25 2.57 1.89
N ASP A 148 14.54 1.30 1.99
CA ASP A 148 15.79 0.67 1.55
C ASP A 148 15.96 0.64 0.02
N LEU A 149 14.91 0.92 -0.74
CA LEU A 149 14.92 1.07 -2.19
C LEU A 149 14.84 2.55 -2.64
N LEU A 150 15.08 3.51 -1.75
CA LEU A 150 15.15 4.92 -2.13
C LEU A 150 16.21 5.14 -3.22
N GLY A 151 15.87 5.94 -4.22
CA GLY A 151 16.75 6.18 -5.36
C GLY A 151 16.63 5.17 -6.51
N TRP A 152 15.82 4.11 -6.35
CA TRP A 152 15.50 3.18 -7.43
C TRP A 152 14.42 3.73 -8.36
N THR A 153 14.30 3.15 -9.56
CA THR A 153 13.14 3.38 -10.41
C THR A 153 12.03 2.38 -10.09
N PRO A 154 10.74 2.71 -10.31
CA PRO A 154 9.65 1.74 -10.21
C PRO A 154 9.85 0.47 -11.05
N ASP A 155 10.45 0.62 -12.23
CA ASP A 155 10.70 -0.51 -13.14
C ASP A 155 11.78 -1.46 -12.61
N ASP A 156 12.77 -0.96 -11.86
CA ASP A 156 13.82 -1.78 -11.22
C ASP A 156 13.36 -2.36 -9.87
N ALA A 157 12.54 -1.62 -9.12
CA ALA A 157 12.10 -2.02 -7.78
C ALA A 157 11.18 -3.25 -7.81
N GLY A 158 10.33 -3.42 -8.83
CA GLY A 158 9.42 -4.56 -8.92
C GLY A 158 10.15 -5.91 -8.92
N PRO A 159 11.10 -6.16 -9.84
CA PRO A 159 11.91 -7.38 -9.83
C PRO A 159 12.71 -7.59 -8.54
N GLU A 160 13.22 -6.53 -7.94
CA GLU A 160 13.95 -6.62 -6.67
C GLU A 160 13.06 -7.06 -5.51
N LEU A 161 11.86 -6.49 -5.38
CA LEU A 161 10.88 -6.94 -4.39
C LEU A 161 10.54 -8.43 -4.58
N ALA A 162 10.31 -8.86 -5.81
CA ALA A 162 10.05 -10.27 -6.11
C ALA A 162 11.24 -11.17 -5.73
N ALA A 163 12.47 -10.75 -6.00
CA ALA A 163 13.68 -11.49 -5.60
C ALA A 163 13.81 -11.64 -4.08
N ARG A 164 13.27 -10.69 -3.31
CA ARG A 164 13.19 -10.74 -1.84
C ARG A 164 11.97 -11.51 -1.31
N GLY A 165 11.18 -12.15 -2.16
CA GLY A 165 9.94 -12.82 -1.76
C GLY A 165 8.86 -11.85 -1.29
N ARG A 166 8.89 -10.60 -1.73
CA ARG A 166 7.91 -9.57 -1.38
C ARG A 166 7.04 -9.21 -2.58
N THR A 167 5.84 -8.77 -2.32
CA THR A 167 4.89 -8.30 -3.32
C THR A 167 4.62 -6.81 -3.12
N PRO A 168 4.64 -5.98 -4.18
CA PRO A 168 4.37 -4.55 -4.04
C PRO A 168 2.91 -4.30 -3.65
N LEU A 169 2.66 -3.25 -2.87
CA LEU A 169 1.30 -2.85 -2.53
C LEU A 169 0.54 -2.32 -3.75
N THR A 170 -0.76 -2.62 -3.77
CA THR A 170 -1.74 -1.96 -4.63
C THR A 170 -2.11 -0.58 -4.07
N ILE A 171 -2.77 0.25 -4.88
CA ILE A 171 -3.25 1.58 -4.42
C ILE A 171 -4.23 1.43 -3.26
N SER A 172 -5.17 0.47 -3.34
CA SER A 172 -6.17 0.27 -2.30
C SER A 172 -5.54 -0.12 -0.97
N GLU A 173 -4.50 -0.95 -1.01
CA GLU A 173 -3.72 -1.33 0.17
C GLU A 173 -2.93 -0.14 0.75
N GLY A 174 -2.30 0.65 -0.11
CA GLY A 174 -1.59 1.86 0.33
C GLY A 174 -2.53 2.89 0.98
N VAL A 175 -3.72 3.10 0.41
CA VAL A 175 -4.75 3.97 1.02
C VAL A 175 -5.25 3.34 2.33
N SER A 176 -5.57 2.03 2.37
CA SER A 176 -5.99 1.35 3.60
C SER A 176 -4.94 1.49 4.71
N TRP A 177 -3.66 1.37 4.37
CA TRP A 177 -2.59 1.60 5.34
C TRP A 177 -2.61 3.02 5.89
N LEU A 178 -2.74 4.02 5.02
CA LEU A 178 -2.80 5.42 5.44
C LEU A 178 -4.03 5.74 6.30
N LEU A 179 -5.17 5.07 6.07
CA LEU A 179 -6.36 5.18 6.92
C LEU A 179 -6.10 4.61 8.32
N GLN A 180 -5.27 3.56 8.46
CA GLN A 180 -4.91 2.96 9.73
C GLN A 180 -3.76 3.68 10.44
N GLN A 181 -2.82 4.21 9.68
CA GLN A 181 -1.58 4.81 10.18
C GLN A 181 -1.20 6.05 9.34
N PRO A 182 -1.87 7.20 9.56
CA PRO A 182 -1.60 8.42 8.82
C PRO A 182 -0.15 8.91 8.92
N GLU A 183 0.52 8.60 10.02
CA GLU A 183 1.92 8.94 10.31
C GLU A 183 2.93 8.18 9.46
N VAL A 184 2.51 7.17 8.69
CA VAL A 184 3.41 6.48 7.75
C VAL A 184 3.96 7.42 6.68
N LEU A 185 3.24 8.50 6.36
CA LEU A 185 3.75 9.57 5.52
C LEU A 185 4.51 10.59 6.37
N GLU A 186 5.80 10.64 6.18
CA GLU A 186 6.69 11.59 6.82
C GLU A 186 7.31 12.55 5.80
N PRO A 187 7.68 13.78 6.19
CA PRO A 187 8.39 14.69 5.30
C PRO A 187 9.69 14.03 4.78
N GLY A 188 9.77 13.85 3.46
CA GLY A 188 10.92 13.20 2.82
C GLY A 188 10.90 11.67 2.84
N ALA A 189 9.87 11.03 3.43
CA ALA A 189 9.70 9.59 3.45
C ALA A 189 8.22 9.24 3.21
N CYS A 190 7.91 8.99 1.96
CA CYS A 190 6.60 8.62 1.42
C CYS A 190 6.75 7.34 0.57
N PHE A 191 5.71 6.87 -0.12
CA PHE A 191 5.83 5.60 -0.83
C PHE A 191 5.01 5.50 -2.11
N MET A 192 5.44 4.59 -2.98
CA MET A 192 4.78 4.19 -4.21
C MET A 192 4.05 2.87 -4.03
N CYS A 193 2.92 2.73 -4.74
CA CYS A 193 2.09 1.52 -4.80
C CYS A 193 2.21 0.89 -6.19
N ILE A 194 3.38 0.34 -6.50
CA ILE A 194 3.69 -0.16 -7.84
C ILE A 194 2.97 -1.46 -8.21
N GLY A 195 2.27 -2.10 -7.26
CA GLY A 195 1.39 -3.23 -7.48
C GLY A 195 0.12 -2.91 -8.27
N SER A 196 -0.22 -1.63 -8.43
CA SER A 196 -1.31 -1.17 -9.30
C SER A 196 -0.74 -0.39 -10.49
N ARG A 197 -1.09 -0.80 -11.70
CA ARG A 197 -0.68 -0.13 -12.93
C ARG A 197 -1.83 -0.07 -13.93
N LYS A 198 -1.82 0.93 -14.78
CA LYS A 198 -2.74 1.00 -15.91
C LYS A 198 -2.12 0.29 -17.12
N ARG A 199 -2.90 -0.59 -17.77
CA ARG A 199 -2.50 -1.18 -19.06
C ARG A 199 -2.82 -0.20 -20.18
N LYS A 200 -1.89 0.00 -21.12
CA LYS A 200 -2.16 0.74 -22.36
C LYS A 200 -3.13 -0.06 -23.21
N ALA A 201 -4.08 0.61 -23.87
CA ALA A 201 -4.89 -0.02 -24.89
C ALA A 201 -3.96 -0.57 -25.97
N GLY A 202 -4.01 -1.90 -26.18
CA GLY A 202 -3.27 -2.54 -27.26
C GLY A 202 -3.84 -2.14 -28.62
N PRO A 203 -3.08 -2.28 -29.74
CA PRO A 203 -3.64 -2.11 -31.07
C PRO A 203 -4.76 -3.13 -31.27
N ALA A 204 -5.91 -2.64 -31.76
CA ALA A 204 -7.09 -3.46 -32.02
C ALA A 204 -6.72 -4.73 -32.80
N ALA A 205 -7.17 -5.86 -32.29
CA ALA A 205 -7.21 -7.21 -32.85
C ALA A 205 -6.18 -7.57 -33.95
N GLY A 206 -5.17 -8.38 -33.62
CA GLY A 206 -4.42 -9.13 -34.63
C GLY A 206 -2.91 -9.28 -34.42
N ARG A 207 -2.28 -8.54 -33.54
CA ARG A 207 -0.87 -8.75 -33.17
C ARG A 207 -0.76 -8.95 -31.66
N ARG A 208 -0.13 -10.06 -31.23
CA ARG A 208 0.35 -10.30 -29.88
C ARG A 208 1.48 -9.28 -29.54
N ALA A 209 1.12 -8.02 -29.42
CA ALA A 209 1.96 -7.07 -28.70
C ALA A 209 1.47 -7.12 -27.25
N ALA A 210 2.30 -7.51 -26.30
CA ALA A 210 2.05 -7.33 -24.90
C ALA A 210 1.65 -5.85 -24.71
N ALA A 211 0.42 -5.59 -24.27
CA ALA A 211 -0.03 -4.23 -24.01
C ALA A 211 0.90 -3.68 -22.92
N GLY A 212 1.74 -2.72 -23.29
CA GLY A 212 2.68 -2.10 -22.35
C GLY A 212 1.94 -1.41 -21.21
N LEU A 213 2.61 -1.23 -20.09
CA LEU A 213 2.07 -0.47 -18.97
C LEU A 213 2.14 1.04 -19.25
N ASP A 214 1.19 1.81 -18.71
CA ASP A 214 1.30 3.27 -18.65
C ASP A 214 2.55 3.64 -17.85
N ALA A 215 3.23 4.70 -18.23
CA ALA A 215 4.44 5.14 -17.55
C ALA A 215 4.18 5.79 -16.17
N ARG A 216 2.91 6.10 -15.86
CA ARG A 216 2.52 6.61 -14.55
C ARG A 216 2.44 5.47 -13.54
N THR A 217 3.01 5.69 -12.37
CA THR A 217 3.05 4.74 -11.25
C THR A 217 2.45 5.42 -10.03
N PRO A 218 1.43 4.82 -9.38
CA PRO A 218 0.76 5.44 -8.25
C PRO A 218 1.67 5.63 -7.05
N ALA A 219 1.46 6.73 -6.32
CA ALA A 219 2.18 7.05 -5.10
C ALA A 219 1.31 7.85 -4.13
N LEU A 220 1.63 7.73 -2.85
CA LEU A 220 1.04 8.46 -1.73
C LEU A 220 2.11 9.32 -1.09
N TRP A 221 1.84 10.63 -0.95
CA TRP A 221 2.80 11.56 -0.34
C TRP A 221 2.14 12.80 0.23
N ILE A 222 2.93 13.62 0.91
CA ILE A 222 2.49 14.87 1.53
C ILE A 222 2.53 15.99 0.50
N SER A 223 1.43 16.70 0.32
CA SER A 223 1.36 17.86 -0.59
C SER A 223 2.27 19.00 -0.11
N GLY A 224 3.08 19.52 -1.02
CA GLY A 224 3.86 20.74 -0.80
C GLY A 224 3.04 22.02 -0.81
N GLY A 225 1.77 21.96 -1.22
CA GLY A 225 0.89 23.13 -1.39
C GLY A 225 1.32 24.03 -2.54
N THR A 226 1.92 23.48 -3.58
CA THR A 226 2.41 24.20 -4.75
C THR A 226 1.74 23.72 -6.03
N GLY A 227 1.81 24.53 -7.09
CA GLY A 227 1.23 24.19 -8.39
C GLY A 227 -0.28 23.96 -8.32
N ARG A 228 -0.73 22.83 -8.89
CA ARG A 228 -2.15 22.47 -8.94
C ARG A 228 -2.72 22.00 -7.60
N ASP A 229 -1.88 21.65 -6.63
CA ASP A 229 -2.34 21.25 -5.31
C ASP A 229 -3.00 22.41 -4.55
N GLY A 230 -2.53 23.63 -4.78
CA GLY A 230 -2.98 24.82 -4.04
C GLY A 230 -2.37 24.92 -2.63
N ARG A 231 -2.26 26.14 -2.14
CA ARG A 231 -1.68 26.42 -0.80
C ARG A 231 -2.50 25.83 0.34
N GLU A 232 -3.80 25.73 0.15
CA GLU A 232 -4.78 25.18 1.10
C GLU A 232 -4.49 23.71 1.42
N ASN A 233 -3.96 22.97 0.46
CA ASN A 233 -3.63 21.55 0.60
C ASN A 233 -2.19 21.28 1.08
N LYS A 234 -1.44 22.31 1.49
CA LYS A 234 -0.10 22.10 2.03
C LYS A 234 -0.14 21.22 3.29
N GLY A 235 0.63 20.13 3.28
CA GLY A 235 0.70 19.17 4.39
C GLY A 235 -0.39 18.09 4.34
N ALA A 236 -1.38 18.18 3.43
CA ALA A 236 -2.38 17.15 3.24
C ALA A 236 -1.78 15.89 2.60
N PRO A 237 -2.27 14.68 2.93
CA PRO A 237 -1.90 13.48 2.21
C PRO A 237 -2.55 13.51 0.83
N LYS A 238 -1.83 13.07 -0.21
CA LYS A 238 -2.39 13.00 -1.55
C LYS A 238 -2.03 11.71 -2.26
N LEU A 239 -2.98 11.23 -3.04
CA LEU A 239 -2.80 10.16 -4.01
C LEU A 239 -2.54 10.76 -5.38
N GLY A 240 -1.46 10.39 -6.02
CA GLY A 240 -1.08 10.81 -7.35
C GLY A 240 -0.20 9.78 -8.03
N TRP A 241 0.68 10.24 -8.91
CA TRP A 241 1.54 9.35 -9.67
C TRP A 241 2.92 9.97 -9.94
N CYS A 242 3.90 9.10 -10.17
CA CYS A 242 5.24 9.42 -10.64
C CYS A 242 5.57 8.61 -11.89
N TRP A 243 6.61 9.01 -12.62
CA TRP A 243 7.03 8.27 -13.81
C TRP A 243 7.80 6.99 -13.44
N ALA A 244 7.51 5.90 -14.14
CA ALA A 244 8.11 4.58 -13.91
C ALA A 244 9.64 4.54 -14.08
N GLY A 245 10.18 5.41 -14.92
CA GLY A 245 11.64 5.53 -15.15
C GLY A 245 12.33 6.58 -14.28
N ASN A 246 11.65 7.23 -13.35
CA ASN A 246 12.25 8.26 -12.52
C ASN A 246 12.82 7.69 -11.21
N HIS A 247 13.97 8.22 -10.81
CA HIS A 247 14.56 7.99 -9.50
C HIS A 247 13.99 8.96 -8.47
N HIS A 248 13.53 8.44 -7.33
CA HIS A 248 13.02 9.26 -6.22
C HIS A 248 13.78 8.95 -4.94
N THR A 249 14.37 9.97 -4.32
CA THR A 249 15.14 9.84 -3.07
C THR A 249 14.27 9.97 -1.82
N TRP A 250 12.96 10.11 -1.98
CA TRP A 250 11.99 10.33 -0.90
C TRP A 250 10.71 9.47 -1.05
N LEU A 251 10.63 8.64 -2.07
CA LEU A 251 9.57 7.65 -2.26
C LEU A 251 10.17 6.25 -2.15
N GLY A 252 9.77 5.52 -1.12
CA GLY A 252 10.01 4.09 -1.00
C GLY A 252 9.06 3.28 -1.89
N PHE A 253 9.23 1.97 -1.93
CA PHE A 253 8.37 1.06 -2.68
C PHE A 253 7.62 0.16 -1.70
N ALA A 254 6.40 0.58 -1.34
CA ALA A 254 5.63 -0.14 -0.35
C ALA A 254 5.34 -1.57 -0.80
N SER A 255 5.58 -2.52 0.10
CA SER A 255 5.49 -3.95 -0.19
C SER A 255 5.02 -4.75 1.02
N ALA A 256 4.60 -5.99 0.77
CA ALA A 256 4.10 -6.91 1.77
C ALA A 256 4.73 -8.30 1.61
N SER A 257 4.65 -9.14 2.64
CA SER A 257 5.06 -10.55 2.58
C SER A 257 3.98 -11.43 1.96
N GLY A 258 2.73 -11.00 1.90
CA GLY A 258 1.63 -11.76 1.30
C GLY A 258 0.24 -11.20 1.60
N ARG A 259 -0.78 -11.89 1.09
CA ARG A 259 -2.18 -11.54 1.27
C ARG A 259 -2.99 -12.78 1.66
N ARG A 260 -4.09 -12.57 2.39
CA ARG A 260 -4.99 -13.63 2.80
C ARG A 260 -6.44 -13.15 2.85
N GLY A 261 -7.35 -13.88 2.22
CA GLY A 261 -8.79 -13.77 2.40
C GLY A 261 -9.29 -14.61 3.59
N PRO A 262 -10.59 -14.61 3.85
CA PRO A 262 -11.22 -15.41 4.92
C PRO A 262 -11.21 -16.92 4.65
N GLY A 263 -10.94 -17.36 3.42
CA GLY A 263 -10.87 -18.79 3.00
C GLY A 263 -12.11 -19.27 2.31
#